data_4247d1561c7e6488ab8fa7a0b3b35e1c
#
_entry.id   4247d1561c7e6488ab8fa7a0b3b35e1c
#
_cell.length_a   1.000
_cell.length_b   1.000
_cell.length_c   1.000
_cell.angle_alpha   90.00
_cell.angle_beta   90.00
_cell.angle_gamma   90.00
#
_symmetry.space_group_name_H-M   'P 1'
#
loop_
_entity.id
_entity.type
_entity.pdbx_description
1 polymer ?
#
loop_
_entity_poly.entity_id
_entity_poly.type
_entity_poly.pdbx_seq_one_letter_code
_entity_poly.pdbx_strand_id
1 'polypeptide(L)'
;MTKDEYIEVLRQDSEKSPYFYKSCWSRVLNPFLIDREIWRFQKLLRKCEYLYSKEGGFVLKIRKYYFSWKFKKLSIKLGFTIPCGCFGAGLKILHRGTIVVNANAKIGNNCTLNAGVNIGTKAGEEGQCPQLGNNIFIGPGAKLFGKIYIADGCAIGANAVVTKSFLEPNMIIAGVPAKVIGKVKRDLS
;
A
#
# COMPACT_ATOMS: atom_id res chain seq x y z
N MET A 1 4.79 6.06 -16.91
CA MET A 1 3.82 4.94 -16.96
C MET A 1 3.00 5.05 -18.24
N THR A 2 2.98 4.02 -19.08
CA THR A 2 2.14 3.92 -20.28
C THR A 2 0.68 3.62 -19.91
N LYS A 3 -0.22 3.62 -20.88
CA LYS A 3 -1.62 3.22 -20.64
C LYS A 3 -1.73 1.73 -20.31
N ASP A 4 -0.93 0.91 -20.97
CA ASP A 4 -0.95 -0.55 -20.79
C ASP A 4 -0.36 -0.95 -19.41
N GLU A 5 0.74 -0.33 -19.00
CA GLU A 5 1.27 -0.46 -17.65
C GLU A 5 0.24 -0.07 -16.57
N TYR A 6 -0.50 1.01 -16.78
CA TYR A 6 -1.56 1.43 -15.86
C TYR A 6 -2.69 0.39 -15.77
N ILE A 7 -3.11 -0.16 -16.90
CA ILE A 7 -4.16 -1.20 -16.97
C ILE A 7 -3.67 -2.47 -16.26
N GLU A 8 -2.42 -2.87 -16.49
CA GLU A 8 -1.84 -4.07 -15.89
C GLU A 8 -1.71 -3.93 -14.36
N VAL A 9 -1.25 -2.78 -13.87
CA VAL A 9 -1.19 -2.51 -12.42
C VAL A 9 -2.58 -2.59 -11.79
N LEU A 10 -3.61 -2.02 -12.44
CA LEU A 10 -4.99 -2.12 -11.96
C LEU A 10 -5.52 -3.56 -11.97
N ARG A 11 -5.14 -4.37 -12.96
CA ARG A 11 -5.50 -5.79 -13.03
C ARG A 11 -4.90 -6.54 -11.85
N GLN A 12 -3.61 -6.38 -11.59
CA GLN A 12 -2.91 -7.03 -10.47
C GLN A 12 -3.49 -6.60 -9.11
N ASP A 13 -3.74 -5.30 -8.91
CA ASP A 13 -4.40 -4.79 -7.71
C ASP A 13 -5.81 -5.40 -7.54
N SER A 14 -6.56 -5.58 -8.64
CA SER A 14 -7.93 -6.14 -8.60
C SER A 14 -7.94 -7.62 -8.23
N GLU A 15 -6.96 -8.39 -8.70
CA GLU A 15 -6.84 -9.83 -8.39
C GLU A 15 -6.50 -10.07 -6.92
N LYS A 16 -5.73 -9.18 -6.32
CA LYS A 16 -5.37 -9.26 -4.89
C LYS A 16 -6.38 -8.59 -3.96
N SER A 17 -7.23 -7.71 -4.47
CA SER A 17 -8.19 -6.97 -3.64
C SER A 17 -9.35 -7.86 -3.18
N PRO A 18 -9.59 -8.00 -1.88
CA PRO A 18 -10.76 -8.72 -1.38
C PRO A 18 -12.08 -7.99 -1.71
N TYR A 19 -12.00 -6.74 -2.15
CA TYR A 19 -13.15 -5.86 -2.43
C TYR A 19 -13.43 -5.68 -3.93
N PHE A 20 -12.74 -6.43 -4.76
CA PHE A 20 -13.00 -6.46 -6.20
C PHE A 20 -14.09 -7.47 -6.53
N TYR A 21 -15.28 -6.97 -6.85
CA TYR A 21 -16.42 -7.81 -7.24
C TYR A 21 -16.50 -7.90 -8.77
N LYS A 22 -16.35 -9.13 -9.28
CA LYS A 22 -16.44 -9.43 -10.72
C LYS A 22 -17.86 -9.32 -11.27
N SER A 23 -18.91 -9.43 -10.41
CA SER A 23 -20.31 -9.45 -10.83
C SER A 23 -21.04 -8.14 -10.49
N CYS A 24 -21.87 -7.66 -11.44
CA CYS A 24 -22.76 -6.52 -11.23
C CYS A 24 -23.83 -6.81 -10.16
N TRP A 25 -24.33 -8.03 -10.11
CA TRP A 25 -25.38 -8.47 -9.16
C TRP A 25 -24.87 -8.48 -7.70
N SER A 26 -23.62 -8.88 -7.47
CA SER A 26 -23.05 -8.80 -6.12
C SER A 26 -22.90 -7.36 -5.61
N ARG A 27 -22.88 -6.38 -6.53
CA ARG A 27 -22.86 -4.95 -6.18
C ARG A 27 -24.20 -4.42 -5.69
N VAL A 28 -25.33 -4.97 -6.17
CA VAL A 28 -26.68 -4.52 -5.85
C VAL A 28 -27.19 -5.19 -4.60
N LEU A 29 -26.89 -6.48 -4.44
CA LEU A 29 -27.43 -7.32 -3.35
C LEU A 29 -26.78 -7.10 -1.98
N ASN A 30 -25.65 -6.39 -1.90
CA ASN A 30 -25.00 -6.13 -0.62
C ASN A 30 -24.64 -4.64 -0.44
N PRO A 31 -25.62 -3.77 -0.08
CA PRO A 31 -25.38 -2.35 0.18
C PRO A 31 -24.49 -2.11 1.41
N PHE A 32 -24.37 -3.08 2.31
CA PHE A 32 -23.54 -3.04 3.52
C PHE A 32 -22.07 -3.38 3.28
N LEU A 33 -21.65 -3.66 2.04
CA LEU A 33 -20.24 -3.83 1.69
C LEU A 33 -19.45 -2.52 1.90
N ILE A 34 -19.05 -2.38 3.13
CA ILE A 34 -18.42 -1.20 3.72
C ILE A 34 -17.10 -0.84 3.02
N ASP A 35 -16.48 -1.78 2.32
CA ASP A 35 -15.10 -1.65 1.85
C ASP A 35 -14.95 -1.38 0.34
N ARG A 36 -16.06 -1.10 -0.36
CA ARG A 36 -16.01 -0.56 -1.74
C ARG A 36 -15.15 0.70 -1.85
N GLU A 37 -15.03 1.45 -0.76
CA GLU A 37 -14.25 2.68 -0.72
C GLU A 37 -12.75 2.41 -0.74
N ILE A 38 -12.27 1.31 -0.17
CA ILE A 38 -10.85 0.91 -0.25
C ILE A 38 -10.47 0.66 -1.71
N TRP A 39 -11.29 -0.12 -2.44
CA TRP A 39 -11.03 -0.34 -3.87
C TRP A 39 -11.15 0.94 -4.71
N ARG A 40 -12.09 1.83 -4.38
CA ARG A 40 -12.16 3.16 -5.02
C ARG A 40 -10.91 3.99 -4.75
N PHE A 41 -10.39 3.94 -3.53
CA PHE A 41 -9.14 4.60 -3.17
C PHE A 41 -7.96 4.06 -3.99
N GLN A 42 -7.79 2.74 -4.07
CA GLN A 42 -6.71 2.12 -4.86
C GLN A 42 -6.80 2.53 -6.35
N LYS A 43 -7.99 2.53 -6.93
CA LYS A 43 -8.18 3.03 -8.31
C LYS A 43 -7.82 4.50 -8.47
N LEU A 44 -8.13 5.35 -7.50
CA LEU A 44 -7.78 6.76 -7.54
C LEU A 44 -6.27 6.96 -7.35
N LEU A 45 -5.63 6.20 -6.46
CA LEU A 45 -4.18 6.17 -6.28
C LEU A 45 -3.49 5.89 -7.62
N ARG A 46 -3.82 4.77 -8.28
CA ARG A 46 -3.23 4.40 -9.58
C ARG A 46 -3.56 5.41 -10.69
N LYS A 47 -4.78 5.99 -10.65
CA LYS A 47 -5.15 7.05 -11.61
C LYS A 47 -4.32 8.31 -11.44
N CYS A 48 -4.04 8.71 -10.21
CA CYS A 48 -3.16 9.84 -9.93
C CYS A 48 -1.74 9.53 -10.40
N GLU A 49 -1.18 8.38 -10.08
CA GLU A 49 0.14 7.93 -10.54
C GLU A 49 0.26 8.00 -12.07
N TYR A 50 -0.74 7.46 -12.79
CA TYR A 50 -0.79 7.52 -14.25
C TYR A 50 -0.86 8.96 -14.78
N LEU A 51 -1.70 9.81 -14.20
CA LEU A 51 -1.84 11.19 -14.66
C LEU A 51 -0.58 12.01 -14.39
N TYR A 52 0.06 11.81 -13.22
CA TYR A 52 1.28 12.53 -12.86
C TYR A 52 2.49 12.11 -13.70
N SER A 53 2.50 10.89 -14.25
CA SER A 53 3.55 10.44 -15.19
C SER A 53 3.39 11.02 -16.61
N LYS A 54 2.33 11.81 -16.88
CA LYS A 54 2.09 12.43 -18.17
C LYS A 54 2.44 13.90 -18.15
N GLU A 55 2.99 14.38 -19.25
CA GLU A 55 3.13 15.80 -19.57
C GLU A 55 2.01 16.22 -20.51
N GLY A 56 1.57 17.49 -20.43
CA GLY A 56 0.50 17.98 -21.28
C GLY A 56 -0.05 19.33 -20.86
N GLY A 57 -0.95 19.86 -21.70
CA GLY A 57 -1.52 21.20 -21.59
C GLY A 57 -2.58 21.34 -20.47
N PHE A 58 -3.35 22.43 -20.61
CA PHE A 58 -4.33 22.88 -19.61
C PHE A 58 -5.35 21.82 -19.20
N VAL A 59 -5.88 21.05 -20.16
CA VAL A 59 -6.87 19.99 -19.90
C VAL A 59 -6.29 18.91 -18.98
N LEU A 60 -5.02 18.54 -19.17
CA LEU A 60 -4.37 17.56 -18.29
C LEU A 60 -4.18 18.11 -16.87
N LYS A 61 -3.85 19.39 -16.72
CA LYS A 61 -3.75 20.05 -15.41
C LYS A 61 -5.08 20.01 -14.66
N ILE A 62 -6.20 20.32 -15.33
CA ILE A 62 -7.55 20.21 -14.74
C ILE A 62 -7.83 18.77 -14.30
N ARG A 63 -7.52 17.76 -15.13
CA ARG A 63 -7.72 16.36 -14.79
C ARG A 63 -6.87 15.93 -13.59
N LYS A 64 -5.59 16.34 -13.52
CA LYS A 64 -4.72 16.09 -12.36
C LYS A 64 -5.34 16.67 -11.10
N TYR A 65 -5.77 17.93 -11.12
CA TYR A 65 -6.41 18.58 -9.99
C TYR A 65 -7.68 17.85 -9.53
N TYR A 66 -8.59 17.53 -10.45
CA TYR A 66 -9.84 16.83 -10.15
C TYR A 66 -9.63 15.45 -9.50
N PHE A 67 -8.74 14.63 -10.08
CA PHE A 67 -8.47 13.30 -9.52
C PHE A 67 -7.72 13.37 -8.19
N SER A 68 -6.79 14.32 -8.02
CA SER A 68 -6.10 14.53 -6.74
C SER A 68 -7.05 15.00 -5.64
N TRP A 69 -8.00 15.88 -5.97
CA TRP A 69 -9.03 16.28 -5.02
C TRP A 69 -9.89 15.10 -4.57
N LYS A 70 -10.36 14.27 -5.52
CA LYS A 70 -11.12 13.04 -5.18
C LYS A 70 -10.30 12.07 -4.34
N PHE A 71 -9.05 11.87 -4.70
CA PHE A 71 -8.12 11.02 -3.97
C PHE A 71 -7.93 11.52 -2.53
N LYS A 72 -7.62 12.80 -2.35
CA LYS A 72 -7.44 13.41 -1.03
C LYS A 72 -8.71 13.32 -0.17
N LYS A 73 -9.89 13.59 -0.74
CA LYS A 73 -11.17 13.46 -0.01
C LYS A 73 -11.39 12.05 0.51
N LEU A 74 -11.08 11.05 -0.31
CA LEU A 74 -11.24 9.64 0.08
C LEU A 74 -10.15 9.18 1.04
N SER A 75 -8.91 9.68 0.91
CA SER A 75 -7.82 9.48 1.88
C SER A 75 -8.24 9.92 3.28
N ILE A 76 -8.76 11.12 3.41
CA ILE A 76 -9.24 11.67 4.69
C ILE A 76 -10.36 10.80 5.27
N LYS A 77 -11.34 10.41 4.44
CA LYS A 77 -12.47 9.57 4.85
C LYS A 77 -12.04 8.21 5.38
N LEU A 78 -11.03 7.59 4.77
CA LEU A 78 -10.53 6.26 5.15
C LEU A 78 -9.46 6.29 6.24
N GLY A 79 -8.89 7.45 6.56
CA GLY A 79 -7.75 7.61 7.46
C GLY A 79 -6.41 7.21 6.82
N PHE A 80 -6.31 7.29 5.49
CA PHE A 80 -5.11 6.89 4.76
C PHE A 80 -4.24 8.10 4.40
N THR A 81 -2.96 8.02 4.74
CA THR A 81 -1.89 8.86 4.19
C THR A 81 -0.96 7.97 3.39
N ILE A 82 -1.34 7.67 2.16
CA ILE A 82 -0.57 6.82 1.23
C ILE A 82 -0.26 7.67 -0.01
N PRO A 83 0.98 8.16 -0.17
CA PRO A 83 1.38 8.93 -1.34
C PRO A 83 1.46 8.07 -2.61
N CYS A 84 1.34 8.73 -3.77
CA CYS A 84 1.56 8.09 -5.05
C CYS A 84 3.02 7.64 -5.21
N GLY A 85 3.24 6.48 -5.86
CA GLY A 85 4.56 5.96 -6.20
C GLY A 85 5.32 5.28 -5.05
N CYS A 86 4.65 5.00 -3.92
CA CYS A 86 5.23 4.24 -2.82
C CYS A 86 5.13 2.72 -3.01
N PHE A 87 4.10 2.23 -3.67
CA PHE A 87 3.81 0.79 -3.79
C PHE A 87 3.87 0.31 -5.23
N GLY A 88 4.51 -0.85 -5.43
CA GLY A 88 4.40 -1.62 -6.66
C GLY A 88 2.99 -2.14 -6.92
N ALA A 89 2.82 -2.93 -7.98
CA ALA A 89 1.54 -3.53 -8.37
C ALA A 89 1.11 -4.63 -7.38
N GLY A 90 -0.19 -4.96 -7.36
CA GLY A 90 -0.72 -5.99 -6.47
C GLY A 90 -0.89 -5.53 -5.02
N LEU A 91 -1.01 -4.22 -4.77
CA LEU A 91 -1.31 -3.69 -3.43
C LEU A 91 -2.65 -4.23 -2.92
N LYS A 92 -2.64 -4.79 -1.72
CA LYS A 92 -3.82 -5.30 -1.02
C LYS A 92 -4.00 -4.57 0.31
N ILE A 93 -5.02 -3.74 0.44
CA ILE A 93 -5.38 -3.08 1.71
C ILE A 93 -6.57 -3.82 2.30
N LEU A 94 -6.42 -4.35 3.52
CA LEU A 94 -7.42 -5.23 4.13
C LEU A 94 -8.51 -4.50 4.92
N HIS A 95 -8.19 -3.39 5.57
CA HIS A 95 -9.12 -2.71 6.46
C HIS A 95 -8.99 -1.20 6.38
N ARG A 96 -10.09 -0.49 6.71
CA ARG A 96 -10.08 0.95 6.97
C ARG A 96 -9.39 1.24 8.30
N GLY A 97 -8.94 2.46 8.48
CA GLY A 97 -8.28 2.94 9.68
C GLY A 97 -6.98 3.65 9.35
N THR A 98 -6.31 4.16 10.36
CA THR A 98 -5.10 4.95 10.16
C THR A 98 -4.01 4.13 9.48
N ILE A 99 -3.61 4.54 8.28
CA ILE A 99 -2.42 4.04 7.59
C ILE A 99 -1.59 5.24 7.17
N VAL A 100 -0.34 5.29 7.61
CA VAL A 100 0.57 6.42 7.32
C VAL A 100 1.83 5.89 6.64
N VAL A 101 2.09 6.38 5.44
CA VAL A 101 3.28 6.03 4.65
C VAL A 101 3.99 7.32 4.24
N ASN A 102 5.28 7.40 4.48
CA ASN A 102 6.09 8.53 4.03
C ASN A 102 6.32 8.44 2.51
N ALA A 103 6.33 9.58 1.83
CA ALA A 103 6.47 9.67 0.37
C ALA A 103 7.80 9.09 -0.16
N ASN A 104 8.83 9.03 0.67
CA ASN A 104 10.14 8.47 0.31
C ASN A 104 10.24 6.95 0.53
N ALA A 105 9.24 6.32 1.14
CA ALA A 105 9.21 4.87 1.29
C ALA A 105 9.02 4.19 -0.08
N LYS A 106 9.69 3.06 -0.27
CA LYS A 106 9.56 2.23 -1.49
C LYS A 106 9.21 0.82 -1.10
N ILE A 107 8.08 0.36 -1.58
CA ILE A 107 7.54 -0.96 -1.31
C ILE A 107 7.31 -1.66 -2.65
N GLY A 108 7.81 -2.88 -2.76
CA GLY A 108 7.70 -3.69 -3.97
C GLY A 108 6.27 -4.15 -4.28
N ASN A 109 6.17 -5.15 -5.14
CA ASN A 109 4.90 -5.71 -5.61
C ASN A 109 4.26 -6.62 -4.56
N ASN A 110 2.93 -6.81 -4.67
CA ASN A 110 2.13 -7.73 -3.85
C ASN A 110 2.24 -7.46 -2.34
N CYS A 111 2.26 -6.20 -1.94
CA CYS A 111 2.24 -5.85 -0.52
C CYS A 111 0.82 -5.95 0.04
N THR A 112 0.66 -6.67 1.15
CA THR A 112 -0.56 -6.69 1.95
C THR A 112 -0.42 -5.74 3.13
N LEU A 113 -1.36 -4.82 3.26
CA LEU A 113 -1.33 -3.71 4.23
C LEU A 113 -2.57 -3.74 5.13
N ASN A 114 -2.35 -3.70 6.43
CA ASN A 114 -3.40 -3.67 7.44
C ASN A 114 -3.55 -2.27 8.08
N ALA A 115 -4.63 -2.10 8.84
CA ALA A 115 -4.88 -0.87 9.59
C ALA A 115 -3.82 -0.62 10.68
N GLY A 116 -3.60 0.64 11.03
CA GLY A 116 -2.67 1.05 12.08
C GLY A 116 -1.20 1.04 11.68
N VAL A 117 -0.89 0.69 10.43
CA VAL A 117 0.49 0.65 9.93
C VAL A 117 1.07 2.04 9.78
N ASN A 118 2.35 2.19 10.20
CA ASN A 118 3.11 3.42 9.98
C ASN A 118 4.48 3.08 9.38
N ILE A 119 4.80 3.69 8.24
CA ILE A 119 6.07 3.54 7.52
C ILE A 119 6.67 4.92 7.34
N GLY A 120 7.78 5.22 8.01
CA GLY A 120 8.31 6.58 8.03
C GLY A 120 9.79 6.72 8.38
N THR A 121 10.20 7.95 8.62
CA THR A 121 11.54 8.30 9.08
C THR A 121 11.66 8.20 10.60
N LYS A 122 12.87 8.05 11.10
CA LYS A 122 13.16 8.35 12.51
C LYS A 122 13.26 9.86 12.71
N ALA A 123 13.02 10.31 13.93
CA ALA A 123 13.21 11.71 14.29
C ALA A 123 14.67 12.11 14.03
N GLY A 124 14.86 13.24 13.35
CA GLY A 124 16.18 13.76 12.98
C GLY A 124 16.83 13.09 11.74
N GLU A 125 16.21 12.07 11.15
CA GLU A 125 16.72 11.39 9.95
C GLU A 125 15.81 11.67 8.74
N GLU A 126 15.72 12.91 8.28
CA GLU A 126 14.87 13.30 7.16
C GLU A 126 15.26 12.56 5.87
N GLY A 127 14.25 12.11 5.11
CA GLY A 127 14.44 11.38 3.84
C GLY A 127 14.85 9.91 3.96
N GLN A 128 15.25 9.44 5.13
CA GLN A 128 15.66 8.05 5.35
C GLN A 128 14.44 7.18 5.68
N CYS A 129 13.87 6.55 4.66
CA CYS A 129 12.65 5.75 4.77
C CYS A 129 12.89 4.26 4.51
N PRO A 130 12.01 3.40 5.03
CA PRO A 130 12.04 1.98 4.75
C PRO A 130 11.94 1.66 3.27
N GLN A 131 12.72 0.66 2.84
CA GLN A 131 12.60 0.01 1.54
C GLN A 131 12.21 -1.45 1.78
N LEU A 132 11.10 -1.86 1.20
CA LEU A 132 10.56 -3.20 1.34
C LEU A 132 10.55 -3.90 -0.03
N GLY A 133 10.94 -5.16 -0.04
CA GLY A 133 10.88 -6.01 -1.22
C GLY A 133 9.44 -6.38 -1.64
N ASN A 134 9.33 -7.46 -2.40
CA ASN A 134 8.06 -7.97 -2.91
C ASN A 134 7.39 -8.96 -1.95
N ASN A 135 6.07 -9.17 -2.13
CA ASN A 135 5.30 -10.17 -1.37
C ASN A 135 5.39 -9.95 0.14
N ILE A 136 5.35 -8.71 0.59
CA ILE A 136 5.43 -8.34 2.01
C ILE A 136 4.04 -8.33 2.63
N PHE A 137 3.89 -9.00 3.77
CA PHE A 137 2.71 -8.88 4.61
C PHE A 137 3.03 -7.96 5.80
N ILE A 138 2.23 -6.91 5.99
CA ILE A 138 2.38 -5.98 7.12
C ILE A 138 1.16 -6.10 8.02
N GLY A 139 1.35 -6.68 9.18
CA GLY A 139 0.32 -6.90 10.20
C GLY A 139 -0.23 -5.60 10.79
N PRO A 140 -1.42 -5.65 11.41
CA PRO A 140 -2.07 -4.46 11.95
C PRO A 140 -1.20 -3.81 13.04
N GLY A 141 -1.16 -2.48 13.02
CA GLY A 141 -0.43 -1.71 14.01
C GLY A 141 1.10 -1.71 13.85
N ALA A 142 1.68 -2.40 12.88
CA ALA A 142 3.13 -2.45 12.69
C ALA A 142 3.73 -1.08 12.38
N LYS A 143 4.92 -0.80 12.93
CA LYS A 143 5.67 0.46 12.80
C LYS A 143 7.04 0.17 12.20
N LEU A 144 7.36 0.79 11.07
CA LEU A 144 8.63 0.63 10.35
C LEU A 144 9.28 1.99 10.21
N PHE A 145 10.48 2.17 10.75
CA PHE A 145 11.12 3.49 10.76
C PHE A 145 12.59 3.46 10.37
N GLY A 146 13.00 4.53 9.67
CA GLY A 146 14.39 4.83 9.32
C GLY A 146 14.86 4.13 8.05
N LYS A 147 16.15 4.23 7.75
CA LYS A 147 16.79 3.62 6.58
C LYS A 147 16.95 2.11 6.79
N ILE A 148 15.89 1.38 6.63
CA ILE A 148 15.86 -0.08 6.76
C ILE A 148 15.48 -0.75 5.45
N TYR A 149 15.95 -1.98 5.27
CA TYR A 149 15.57 -2.85 4.15
C TYR A 149 14.93 -4.14 4.68
N ILE A 150 13.80 -4.53 4.09
CA ILE A 150 13.12 -5.80 4.36
C ILE A 150 13.11 -6.63 3.09
N ALA A 151 13.70 -7.83 3.15
CA ALA A 151 13.79 -8.73 1.99
C ALA A 151 12.41 -9.28 1.59
N ASP A 152 12.33 -9.82 0.38
CA ASP A 152 11.12 -10.39 -0.23
C ASP A 152 10.44 -11.45 0.64
N GLY A 153 9.13 -11.53 0.57
CA GLY A 153 8.33 -12.59 1.18
C GLY A 153 8.23 -12.53 2.71
N CYS A 154 8.74 -11.48 3.35
CA CYS A 154 8.68 -11.35 4.80
C CYS A 154 7.28 -11.00 5.30
N ALA A 155 6.93 -11.54 6.47
CA ALA A 155 5.71 -11.20 7.20
C ALA A 155 6.06 -10.41 8.48
N ILE A 156 5.52 -9.20 8.59
CA ILE A 156 5.70 -8.35 9.76
C ILE A 156 4.48 -8.54 10.66
N GLY A 157 4.72 -8.99 11.88
CA GLY A 157 3.68 -9.28 12.86
C GLY A 157 2.93 -8.04 13.34
N ALA A 158 1.75 -8.28 13.92
CA ALA A 158 0.94 -7.19 14.51
C ALA A 158 1.73 -6.43 15.59
N ASN A 159 1.61 -5.11 15.59
CA ASN A 159 2.27 -4.19 16.53
C ASN A 159 3.80 -4.32 16.61
N ALA A 160 4.43 -4.94 15.61
CA ALA A 160 5.89 -5.01 15.56
C ALA A 160 6.51 -3.62 15.34
N VAL A 161 7.64 -3.33 16.02
CA VAL A 161 8.42 -2.10 15.82
C VAL A 161 9.73 -2.44 15.15
N VAL A 162 9.80 -2.16 13.84
CA VAL A 162 10.92 -2.52 12.96
C VAL A 162 11.81 -1.31 12.76
N THR A 163 13.01 -1.36 13.34
CA THR A 163 13.98 -0.25 13.30
C THR A 163 15.35 -0.65 12.76
N LYS A 164 15.48 -1.91 12.27
CA LYS A 164 16.67 -2.44 11.62
C LYS A 164 16.29 -3.25 10.38
N SER A 165 17.26 -3.47 9.50
CA SER A 165 17.09 -4.28 8.29
C SER A 165 17.00 -5.76 8.57
N PHE A 166 16.25 -6.48 7.71
CA PHE A 166 16.15 -7.93 7.66
C PHE A 166 16.38 -8.38 6.22
N LEU A 167 17.56 -8.95 5.97
CA LEU A 167 18.05 -9.24 4.62
C LEU A 167 17.72 -10.66 4.14
N GLU A 168 17.35 -11.54 5.06
CA GLU A 168 16.94 -12.91 4.73
C GLU A 168 15.47 -12.92 4.28
N PRO A 169 15.13 -13.49 3.12
CA PRO A 169 13.76 -13.52 2.62
C PRO A 169 12.89 -14.53 3.37
N ASN A 170 11.57 -14.37 3.26
CA ASN A 170 10.57 -15.26 3.83
C ASN A 170 10.64 -15.40 5.36
N MET A 171 11.06 -14.36 6.07
CA MET A 171 11.10 -14.34 7.53
C MET A 171 9.80 -13.83 8.14
N ILE A 172 9.42 -14.37 9.29
CA ILE A 172 8.41 -13.80 10.18
C ILE A 172 9.13 -12.91 11.19
N ILE A 173 8.77 -11.62 11.19
CA ILE A 173 9.43 -10.57 11.95
C ILE A 173 8.41 -9.98 12.92
N ALA A 174 8.64 -10.06 14.24
CA ALA A 174 7.67 -9.55 15.22
C ALA A 174 8.36 -9.06 16.51
N GLY A 175 7.62 -8.33 17.32
CA GLY A 175 8.05 -7.85 18.64
C GLY A 175 8.47 -6.39 18.68
N VAL A 176 8.82 -5.90 19.89
CA VAL A 176 9.26 -4.53 20.19
C VAL A 176 10.52 -4.61 21.08
N PRO A 177 11.74 -4.40 20.51
CA PRO A 177 12.06 -4.24 19.09
C PRO A 177 11.86 -5.54 18.30
N ALA A 178 11.60 -5.42 16.99
CA ALA A 178 11.31 -6.57 16.13
C ALA A 178 12.52 -7.49 15.95
N LYS A 179 12.25 -8.80 15.96
CA LYS A 179 13.22 -9.89 15.73
C LYS A 179 12.62 -10.93 14.80
N VAL A 180 13.45 -11.75 14.18
CA VAL A 180 12.99 -12.95 13.47
C VAL A 180 12.47 -13.95 14.50
N ILE A 181 11.24 -14.44 14.28
CA ILE A 181 10.59 -15.44 15.15
C ILE A 181 10.27 -16.73 14.39
N GLY A 182 10.50 -16.78 13.09
CA GLY A 182 10.24 -17.96 12.27
C GLY A 182 10.38 -17.68 10.77
N LYS A 183 10.01 -18.68 9.98
CA LYS A 183 9.96 -18.57 8.51
C LYS A 183 8.51 -18.66 8.02
N VAL A 184 8.19 -17.88 6.99
CA VAL A 184 6.91 -17.93 6.31
C VAL A 184 6.80 -19.28 5.61
N LYS A 185 5.84 -20.11 6.02
CA LYS A 185 5.47 -21.30 5.24
C LYS A 185 4.78 -20.79 3.96
N ARG A 186 5.32 -21.18 2.79
CA ARG A 186 4.74 -20.75 1.50
C ARG A 186 3.30 -21.22 1.44
N ASP A 187 2.38 -20.26 1.42
CA ASP A 187 1.01 -20.26 0.89
C ASP A 187 0.29 -18.95 1.28
N LEU A 188 1.00 -17.80 1.25
CA LEU A 188 0.39 -16.47 1.37
C LEU A 188 0.00 -15.90 -0.03
N SER A 189 -0.25 -16.79 -1.01
CA SER A 189 -0.68 -16.40 -2.36
C SER A 189 -2.17 -16.03 -2.41
#